data_01b848688c8b874b6b8a876a7f71292b
#
_entry.id   01b848688c8b874b6b8a876a7f71292b
#
_cell.length_a   1.000
_cell.length_b   1.000
_cell.length_c   1.000
_cell.angle_alpha   90.00
_cell.angle_beta   90.00
_cell.angle_gamma   90.00
#
_symmetry.space_group_name_H-M   'P 1'
#
loop_
_entity.id
_entity.type
_entity.pdbx_description
1 polymer ?
#
loop_
_entity_poly.entity_id
_entity_poly.type
_entity_poly.pdbx_seq_one_letter_code
_entity_poly.pdbx_strand_id
1 'polypeptide(L)'
;MATFKTLSSADIKTTRSNLNQLIDFVEEDVSGSATRKKIKVFVTGAADAGGNIGSVTSSIYQTVYDQDFTLQTSNELFDLTYGVFKNSNTVTSCSSGTDINGKLLFPSESLMMREKVNVYNQMAQGLLGTNDEQFASPFGSTTNENKIDNALFINLKRLFVRDGIKRETFAMRMYRSASAAEKAEDSALTTDGQTNIFRETTSGSIIITDVGAASSIERSNFGGDVGNLVNSANTSENLGLIFYQKGIVVLDIEKICSGTQLMSGTIGAVGNTTSTTPTRANLIPDFVVSASMDDVVDHFASTRFGKGTQTFLTFQNNTMINSTLVFCRATADEFNFSSNPTYTDADGRIVCIDENSQGIQKSFSFVTTVGLYDANEQLLAVS
;
A
#
# COMPACT_ATOMS: atom_id res chain seq x y z
N MET A 1 -55.09 -2.54 -15.27
CA MET A 1 -53.97 -3.36 -15.72
C MET A 1 -52.80 -3.04 -14.80
N ALA A 2 -52.10 -4.02 -14.23
CA ALA A 2 -50.96 -3.73 -13.40
C ALA A 2 -49.83 -3.13 -14.25
N THR A 3 -49.45 -1.89 -13.95
CA THR A 3 -48.37 -1.20 -14.65
C THR A 3 -46.99 -1.68 -14.14
N PHE A 4 -46.96 -2.20 -12.91
CA PHE A 4 -45.76 -2.70 -12.26
C PHE A 4 -46.01 -4.10 -11.71
N LYS A 5 -44.97 -4.92 -11.73
CA LYS A 5 -44.95 -6.21 -11.05
C LYS A 5 -43.92 -6.17 -9.95
N THR A 6 -44.34 -6.49 -8.72
CA THR A 6 -43.43 -6.58 -7.59
C THR A 6 -42.57 -7.83 -7.69
N LEU A 7 -41.27 -7.66 -7.45
CA LEU A 7 -40.30 -8.75 -7.38
C LEU A 7 -40.40 -9.44 -5.99
N SER A 8 -40.35 -10.75 -5.99
CA SER A 8 -40.22 -11.52 -4.76
C SER A 8 -38.73 -11.68 -4.39
N SER A 9 -38.43 -12.04 -3.16
CA SER A 9 -37.06 -12.35 -2.74
C SER A 9 -36.46 -13.52 -3.50
N ALA A 10 -37.26 -14.40 -4.07
CA ALA A 10 -36.84 -15.53 -4.89
C ALA A 10 -36.40 -15.10 -6.32
N ASP A 11 -36.83 -13.93 -6.77
CA ASP A 11 -36.49 -13.38 -8.08
C ASP A 11 -35.15 -12.62 -8.07
N ILE A 12 -34.58 -12.40 -6.87
CA ILE A 12 -33.33 -11.66 -6.69
C ILE A 12 -32.27 -12.62 -6.17
N LYS A 13 -31.18 -12.76 -6.92
CA LYS A 13 -30.02 -13.55 -6.51
C LYS A 13 -28.77 -12.67 -6.45
N THR A 14 -28.32 -12.42 -5.23
CA THR A 14 -27.05 -11.73 -5.01
C THR A 14 -25.91 -12.74 -4.95
N THR A 15 -24.85 -12.51 -5.71
CA THR A 15 -23.65 -13.33 -5.70
C THR A 15 -22.43 -12.44 -5.46
N ARG A 16 -21.45 -12.98 -4.75
CA ARG A 16 -20.15 -12.36 -4.57
C ARG A 16 -19.11 -13.29 -5.19
N SER A 17 -18.32 -12.74 -6.08
CA SER A 17 -17.16 -13.42 -6.66
C SER A 17 -15.89 -12.64 -6.37
N ASN A 18 -14.78 -13.36 -6.21
CA ASN A 18 -13.47 -12.77 -6.00
C ASN A 18 -12.61 -13.04 -7.24
N LEU A 19 -11.99 -11.99 -7.73
CA LEU A 19 -10.97 -12.07 -8.78
C LEU A 19 -9.61 -11.77 -8.15
N ASN A 20 -8.65 -12.66 -8.36
CA ASN A 20 -7.28 -12.49 -7.89
C ASN A 20 -6.35 -12.28 -9.08
N GLN A 21 -5.47 -11.31 -8.99
CA GLN A 21 -4.44 -11.03 -9.98
C GLN A 21 -3.08 -11.06 -9.30
N LEU A 22 -2.10 -11.71 -9.91
CA LEU A 22 -0.71 -11.69 -9.46
C LEU A 22 -0.08 -10.34 -9.79
N ILE A 23 0.59 -9.76 -8.83
CA ILE A 23 1.33 -8.50 -8.93
C ILE A 23 2.77 -8.76 -8.56
N ASP A 24 3.69 -8.31 -9.41
CA ASP A 24 5.13 -8.43 -9.22
C ASP A 24 5.79 -7.06 -9.38
N PHE A 25 6.67 -6.70 -8.45
CA PHE A 25 7.51 -5.51 -8.54
C PHE A 25 8.97 -5.91 -8.67
N VAL A 26 9.71 -5.20 -9.52
CA VAL A 26 11.11 -5.49 -9.81
C VAL A 26 12.06 -4.59 -9.04
N GLU A 27 13.26 -5.08 -8.80
CA GLU A 27 14.28 -4.38 -8.00
C GLU A 27 14.70 -3.04 -8.61
N GLU A 28 14.70 -2.94 -9.93
CA GLU A 28 15.12 -1.74 -10.66
C GLU A 28 14.22 -0.55 -10.35
N ASP A 29 12.92 -0.76 -10.20
CA ASP A 29 11.97 0.31 -9.87
C ASP A 29 12.30 0.96 -8.53
N VAL A 30 12.68 0.19 -7.53
CA VAL A 30 13.01 0.72 -6.20
C VAL A 30 14.40 1.32 -6.16
N SER A 31 15.39 0.65 -6.78
CA SER A 31 16.79 1.06 -6.71
C SER A 31 17.13 2.26 -7.61
N GLY A 32 16.33 2.50 -8.65
CA GLY A 32 16.53 3.59 -9.59
C GLY A 32 16.25 4.96 -8.99
N SER A 33 17.12 5.95 -9.24
CA SER A 33 16.86 7.33 -8.82
C SER A 33 15.80 8.01 -9.68
N ALA A 34 15.70 7.66 -10.95
CA ALA A 34 14.71 8.18 -11.89
C ALA A 34 13.30 7.65 -11.62
N THR A 35 13.19 6.50 -10.96
CA THR A 35 11.90 5.87 -10.61
C THR A 35 11.42 6.22 -9.20
N ARG A 36 12.19 6.99 -8.43
CA ARG A 36 11.83 7.43 -7.06
C ARG A 36 11.68 8.94 -6.98
N LYS A 37 10.51 9.38 -6.56
CA LYS A 37 10.20 10.79 -6.37
C LYS A 37 10.14 11.15 -4.90
N LYS A 38 10.99 12.08 -4.48
CA LYS A 38 10.96 12.67 -3.15
C LYS A 38 9.82 13.67 -3.05
N ILE A 39 8.97 13.51 -2.05
CA ILE A 39 7.89 14.46 -1.77
C ILE A 39 8.41 15.50 -0.78
N LYS A 40 8.81 16.62 -1.30
CA LYS A 40 9.41 17.73 -0.54
C LYS A 40 8.34 18.43 0.31
N VAL A 41 8.40 18.24 1.61
CA VAL A 41 7.41 18.77 2.56
C VAL A 41 7.99 19.80 3.51
N PHE A 42 9.30 19.77 3.78
CA PHE A 42 9.92 20.64 4.77
C PHE A 42 10.82 21.68 4.13
N VAL A 43 10.66 22.92 4.61
CA VAL A 43 11.61 23.99 4.42
C VAL A 43 12.45 24.07 5.69
N THR A 44 13.65 23.52 5.66
CA THR A 44 14.60 23.70 6.76
C THR A 44 15.61 24.76 6.37
N GLY A 45 15.79 25.72 7.24
CA GLY A 45 16.84 26.69 7.11
C GLY A 45 16.39 28.10 7.48
N ALA A 46 17.31 28.84 8.07
CA ALA A 46 17.19 30.28 8.15
C ALA A 46 17.18 30.86 6.73
N ALA A 47 16.48 31.96 6.53
CA ALA A 47 16.57 32.72 5.30
C ALA A 47 18.05 33.02 5.02
N ASP A 48 18.46 32.83 3.77
CA ASP A 48 19.78 33.28 3.34
C ASP A 48 19.93 34.79 3.49
N ALA A 49 21.11 35.32 3.32
CA ALA A 49 21.39 36.77 3.40
C ALA A 49 20.57 37.59 2.38
N GLY A 50 19.94 36.94 1.40
CA GLY A 50 19.03 37.51 0.41
C GLY A 50 17.56 37.46 0.78
N GLY A 51 17.19 36.90 1.97
CA GLY A 51 15.82 36.77 2.42
C GLY A 51 15.04 35.60 1.76
N ASN A 52 15.71 34.73 0.99
CA ASN A 52 15.11 33.56 0.45
C ASN A 52 15.01 32.52 1.55
N ILE A 53 13.81 31.99 1.75
CA ILE A 53 13.58 30.84 2.63
C ILE A 53 14.34 29.64 2.04
N GLY A 54 15.19 29.03 2.85
CA GLY A 54 16.08 27.96 2.44
C GLY A 54 15.37 26.85 1.65
N SER A 55 16.13 26.20 0.79
CA SER A 55 15.60 25.15 -0.07
C SER A 55 14.99 24.02 0.77
N VAL A 56 13.94 23.43 0.24
CA VAL A 56 13.36 22.20 0.81
C VAL A 56 14.42 21.12 0.82
N THR A 57 14.85 20.69 2.00
CA THR A 57 16.02 19.84 2.18
C THR A 57 15.69 18.38 2.41
N SER A 58 14.45 18.05 2.74
CA SER A 58 14.07 16.66 3.01
C SER A 58 12.59 16.40 2.74
N SER A 59 12.25 15.15 2.48
CA SER A 59 10.90 14.64 2.36
C SER A 59 10.57 13.70 3.53
N ILE A 60 9.28 13.49 3.77
CA ILE A 60 8.81 12.53 4.78
C ILE A 60 8.57 11.14 4.19
N TYR A 61 8.43 11.02 2.87
CA TYR A 61 8.31 9.75 2.17
C TYR A 61 8.77 9.90 0.71
N GLN A 62 9.06 8.77 0.10
CA GLN A 62 9.37 8.70 -1.33
C GLN A 62 8.35 7.80 -2.01
N THR A 63 7.90 8.22 -3.19
CA THR A 63 7.03 7.42 -4.05
C THR A 63 7.86 6.73 -5.10
N VAL A 64 7.67 5.42 -5.24
CA VAL A 64 8.30 4.56 -6.25
C VAL A 64 7.37 4.40 -7.43
N TYR A 65 7.91 4.51 -8.63
CA TYR A 65 7.20 4.42 -9.91
C TYR A 65 7.73 3.22 -10.72
N ASP A 66 6.91 2.72 -11.64
CA ASP A 66 7.27 1.65 -12.58
C ASP A 66 8.19 2.11 -13.72
N GLN A 67 8.30 3.42 -13.93
CA GLN A 67 9.13 4.06 -14.94
C GLN A 67 9.67 5.39 -14.40
N ASP A 68 10.42 6.12 -15.21
CA ASP A 68 10.85 7.47 -14.87
C ASP A 68 9.64 8.33 -14.47
N PHE A 69 9.65 8.87 -13.26
CA PHE A 69 8.53 9.64 -12.69
C PHE A 69 8.22 10.95 -13.45
N THR A 70 9.10 11.38 -14.36
CA THR A 70 8.85 12.54 -15.22
C THR A 70 7.96 12.20 -16.41
N LEU A 71 7.78 10.92 -16.73
CA LEU A 71 6.93 10.46 -17.80
C LEU A 71 5.45 10.47 -17.39
N GLN A 72 4.58 10.91 -18.30
CA GLN A 72 3.13 10.92 -18.05
C GLN A 72 2.52 9.52 -17.96
N THR A 73 3.22 8.50 -18.45
CA THR A 73 2.78 7.11 -18.45
C THR A 73 3.23 6.33 -17.22
N SER A 74 4.04 6.94 -16.34
CA SER A 74 4.53 6.30 -15.13
C SER A 74 3.41 6.11 -14.10
N ASN A 75 3.37 4.93 -13.48
CA ASN A 75 2.40 4.61 -12.43
C ASN A 75 3.09 4.57 -11.07
N GLU A 76 2.42 5.08 -10.06
CA GLU A 76 2.88 4.98 -8.67
C GLU A 76 2.67 3.54 -8.16
N LEU A 77 3.75 2.89 -7.73
CA LEU A 77 3.71 1.53 -7.19
C LEU A 77 3.42 1.52 -5.69
N PHE A 78 4.24 2.22 -4.92
CA PHE A 78 4.11 2.33 -3.46
C PHE A 78 4.84 3.54 -2.91
N ASP A 79 4.51 3.91 -1.68
CA ASP A 79 5.25 4.89 -0.90
C ASP A 79 6.13 4.19 0.12
N LEU A 80 7.34 4.71 0.29
CA LEU A 80 8.30 4.24 1.26
C LEU A 80 8.59 5.34 2.28
N THR A 81 8.46 5.02 3.56
CA THR A 81 8.77 5.95 4.65
C THR A 81 9.27 5.21 5.88
N TYR A 82 9.77 5.97 6.84
CA TYR A 82 10.39 5.46 8.04
C TYR A 82 9.87 6.21 9.27
N GLY A 83 9.73 5.52 10.38
CA GLY A 83 9.29 6.13 11.63
C GLY A 83 9.87 5.45 12.86
N VAL A 84 9.92 6.20 13.96
CA VAL A 84 10.44 5.75 15.26
C VAL A 84 9.37 5.94 16.34
N PHE A 85 9.17 4.92 17.18
CA PHE A 85 8.22 5.00 18.28
C PHE A 85 8.66 6.02 19.33
N LYS A 86 7.75 6.89 19.74
CA LYS A 86 8.02 8.06 20.62
C LYS A 86 8.66 7.73 21.97
N ASN A 87 8.36 6.55 22.52
CA ASN A 87 8.86 6.11 23.83
C ASN A 87 10.00 5.08 23.71
N SER A 88 10.56 4.90 22.51
CA SER A 88 11.71 4.01 22.31
C SER A 88 12.94 4.50 23.05
N ASN A 89 13.83 3.57 23.40
CA ASN A 89 15.14 3.91 23.97
C ASN A 89 15.96 4.79 23.01
N THR A 90 15.78 4.61 21.71
CA THR A 90 16.43 5.44 20.68
C THR A 90 16.03 6.90 20.81
N VAL A 91 14.74 7.18 20.93
CA VAL A 91 14.21 8.55 21.06
C VAL A 91 14.61 9.18 22.39
N THR A 92 14.50 8.44 23.49
CA THR A 92 14.83 8.95 24.83
C THR A 92 16.31 9.22 25.00
N SER A 93 17.19 8.36 24.49
CA SER A 93 18.64 8.53 24.59
C SER A 93 19.18 9.68 23.72
N CYS A 94 18.47 10.03 22.64
CA CYS A 94 18.86 11.12 21.74
C CYS A 94 18.33 12.49 22.17
N SER A 95 17.43 12.54 23.16
CA SER A 95 16.88 13.82 23.62
C SER A 95 17.86 14.56 24.53
N SER A 96 17.90 15.88 24.42
CA SER A 96 18.68 16.76 25.31
C SER A 96 17.88 17.23 26.53
N GLY A 97 16.69 16.67 26.75
CA GLY A 97 15.79 17.01 27.85
C GLY A 97 14.38 17.27 27.34
N THR A 98 13.57 17.93 28.18
CA THR A 98 12.17 18.29 27.83
C THR A 98 11.96 19.79 27.94
N ASP A 99 11.05 20.33 27.13
CA ASP A 99 10.56 21.69 27.27
C ASP A 99 9.60 21.82 28.46
N ILE A 100 9.11 23.04 28.71
CA ILE A 100 8.15 23.33 29.81
C ILE A 100 6.82 22.58 29.68
N ASN A 101 6.50 22.09 28.48
CA ASN A 101 5.30 21.32 28.19
C ASN A 101 5.54 19.79 28.18
N GLY A 102 6.73 19.36 28.59
CA GLY A 102 7.11 17.94 28.60
C GLY A 102 7.46 17.36 27.23
N LYS A 103 7.62 18.17 26.19
CA LYS A 103 8.06 17.72 24.86
C LYS A 103 9.57 17.51 24.86
N LEU A 104 10.00 16.38 24.27
CA LEU A 104 11.41 16.10 24.10
C LEU A 104 12.08 17.13 23.19
N LEU A 105 13.24 17.60 23.61
CA LEU A 105 14.14 18.47 22.85
C LEU A 105 15.22 17.61 22.21
N PHE A 106 15.52 17.84 20.95
CA PHE A 106 16.54 17.11 20.22
C PHE A 106 17.68 18.05 19.81
N PRO A 107 18.95 17.63 19.99
CA PRO A 107 20.07 18.35 19.45
C PRO A 107 20.09 18.34 17.91
N SER A 108 20.95 19.17 17.33
CA SER A 108 21.07 19.30 15.87
C SER A 108 21.53 18.01 15.18
N GLU A 109 22.22 17.13 15.89
CA GLU A 109 22.69 15.84 15.40
C GLU A 109 21.55 14.83 15.21
N SER A 110 20.41 15.04 15.88
CA SER A 110 19.23 14.18 15.75
C SER A 110 18.31 14.69 14.66
N LEU A 111 18.72 14.52 13.42
CA LEU A 111 18.01 15.06 12.27
C LEU A 111 16.61 14.49 12.13
N MET A 112 15.62 15.40 11.97
CA MET A 112 14.22 15.06 11.70
C MET A 112 13.61 14.07 12.72
N MET A 113 14.07 14.03 13.96
CA MET A 113 13.55 13.06 14.95
C MET A 113 12.06 13.29 15.23
N ARG A 114 11.60 14.52 15.27
CA ARG A 114 10.16 14.85 15.44
C ARG A 114 9.31 14.33 14.29
N GLU A 115 9.80 14.46 13.06
CA GLU A 115 9.15 13.99 11.86
C GLU A 115 9.10 12.47 11.81
N LYS A 116 10.19 11.79 12.19
CA LYS A 116 10.26 10.33 12.32
C LYS A 116 9.22 9.81 13.32
N VAL A 117 9.12 10.46 14.50
CA VAL A 117 8.11 10.14 15.50
C VAL A 117 6.70 10.43 15.00
N ASN A 118 6.49 11.55 14.32
CA ASN A 118 5.17 11.91 13.79
C ASN A 118 4.69 10.93 12.72
N VAL A 119 5.56 10.46 11.84
CA VAL A 119 5.21 9.43 10.85
C VAL A 119 4.77 8.15 11.54
N TYR A 120 5.53 7.68 12.53
CA TYR A 120 5.14 6.49 13.30
C TYR A 120 3.76 6.68 13.95
N ASN A 121 3.54 7.81 14.62
CA ASN A 121 2.27 8.12 15.28
C ASN A 121 1.09 8.17 14.30
N GLN A 122 1.28 8.75 13.10
CA GLN A 122 0.25 8.78 12.06
C GLN A 122 -0.07 7.37 11.54
N MET A 123 0.94 6.55 11.32
CA MET A 123 0.74 5.16 10.92
C MET A 123 0.03 4.35 12.01
N ALA A 124 0.42 4.51 13.28
CA ALA A 124 -0.26 3.88 14.41
C ALA A 124 -1.71 4.34 14.52
N GLN A 125 -1.99 5.64 14.40
CA GLN A 125 -3.35 6.18 14.40
C GLN A 125 -4.20 5.59 13.27
N GLY A 126 -3.67 5.44 12.08
CA GLY A 126 -4.38 4.92 10.91
C GLY A 126 -4.59 3.41 10.89
N LEU A 127 -3.73 2.64 11.57
CA LEU A 127 -3.72 1.19 11.52
C LEU A 127 -4.16 0.54 12.85
N LEU A 128 -3.79 1.11 13.99
CA LEU A 128 -4.13 0.60 15.33
C LEU A 128 -5.28 1.39 15.96
N GLY A 129 -5.48 2.65 15.54
CA GLY A 129 -6.57 3.53 15.99
C GLY A 129 -6.14 4.54 17.05
N THR A 130 -4.95 4.45 17.57
CA THR A 130 -4.38 5.40 18.53
C THR A 130 -2.90 5.64 18.26
N ASN A 131 -2.44 6.86 18.49
CA ASN A 131 -1.04 7.23 18.31
C ASN A 131 -0.15 6.81 19.50
N ASP A 132 -0.74 6.27 20.56
CA ASP A 132 -0.03 5.81 21.77
C ASP A 132 0.34 4.33 21.70
N GLU A 133 -0.28 3.61 20.79
CA GLU A 133 -0.05 2.17 20.62
C GLU A 133 1.16 1.91 19.71
N GLN A 134 1.92 0.89 20.09
CA GLN A 134 3.11 0.45 19.38
C GLN A 134 2.81 -0.80 18.56
N PHE A 135 3.31 -0.84 17.33
CA PHE A 135 3.26 -2.07 16.54
C PHE A 135 4.03 -3.19 17.24
N ALA A 136 3.53 -4.40 17.14
CA ALA A 136 4.17 -5.60 17.69
C ALA A 136 4.10 -6.73 16.66
N SER A 137 5.19 -7.48 16.50
CA SER A 137 5.26 -8.64 15.62
C SER A 137 5.76 -9.85 16.43
N PRO A 138 4.88 -10.87 16.70
CA PRO A 138 3.52 -11.03 16.18
C PRO A 138 2.54 -9.99 16.70
N PHE A 139 1.47 -9.75 15.92
CA PHE A 139 0.44 -8.77 16.24
C PHE A 139 -0.22 -9.06 17.60
N GLY A 140 -0.49 -8.01 18.37
CA GLY A 140 -1.09 -8.16 19.70
C GLY A 140 -0.12 -8.63 20.81
N SER A 141 1.14 -8.90 20.50
CA SER A 141 2.13 -9.27 21.53
C SER A 141 2.36 -8.13 22.53
N THR A 142 2.41 -8.50 23.82
CA THR A 142 2.73 -7.57 24.91
C THR A 142 4.21 -7.61 25.31
N THR A 143 4.97 -8.58 24.77
CA THR A 143 6.40 -8.75 25.08
C THR A 143 7.22 -7.64 24.45
N ASN A 144 8.12 -7.01 25.22
CA ASN A 144 8.92 -5.88 24.72
C ASN A 144 9.82 -6.25 23.53
N GLU A 145 10.35 -7.46 23.47
CA GLU A 145 11.18 -7.95 22.36
C GLU A 145 10.44 -8.04 21.03
N ASN A 146 9.10 -8.07 21.08
CA ASN A 146 8.24 -8.12 19.91
C ASN A 146 7.71 -6.74 19.49
N LYS A 147 7.99 -5.70 20.26
CA LYS A 147 7.61 -4.33 19.94
C LYS A 147 8.54 -3.77 18.87
N ILE A 148 7.96 -3.05 17.92
CA ILE A 148 8.67 -2.43 16.80
C ILE A 148 8.94 -0.98 17.15
N ASP A 149 10.17 -0.69 17.52
CA ASP A 149 10.62 0.67 17.85
C ASP A 149 10.94 1.47 16.59
N ASN A 150 11.58 0.83 15.62
CA ASN A 150 12.04 1.43 14.37
C ASN A 150 11.37 0.72 13.20
N ALA A 151 10.43 1.40 12.55
CA ALA A 151 9.58 0.81 11.52
C ALA A 151 9.86 1.39 10.14
N LEU A 152 10.04 0.52 9.16
CA LEU A 152 9.98 0.84 7.74
C LEU A 152 8.56 0.56 7.25
N PHE A 153 7.92 1.55 6.66
CA PHE A 153 6.57 1.46 6.14
C PHE A 153 6.58 1.45 4.62
N ILE A 154 5.91 0.46 4.04
CA ILE A 154 5.67 0.34 2.60
C ILE A 154 4.16 0.39 2.39
N ASN A 155 3.69 1.44 1.74
CA ASN A 155 2.27 1.65 1.45
C ASN A 155 2.01 1.40 -0.04
N LEU A 156 1.52 0.21 -0.36
CA LEU A 156 1.22 -0.20 -1.73
C LEU A 156 0.02 0.58 -2.28
N LYS A 157 0.14 1.09 -3.49
CA LYS A 157 -0.93 1.90 -4.10
C LYS A 157 -2.16 1.06 -4.42
N ARG A 158 -3.33 1.65 -4.23
CA ARG A 158 -4.62 0.99 -4.42
C ARG A 158 -4.81 0.42 -5.84
N LEU A 159 -4.14 0.99 -6.83
CA LEU A 159 -4.15 0.47 -8.19
C LEU A 159 -3.78 -1.02 -8.24
N PHE A 160 -2.82 -1.44 -7.41
CA PHE A 160 -2.31 -2.81 -7.36
C PHE A 160 -3.00 -3.65 -6.28
N VAL A 161 -3.28 -3.06 -5.12
CA VAL A 161 -3.91 -3.77 -3.98
C VAL A 161 -5.40 -4.04 -4.22
N ARG A 162 -6.10 -3.13 -4.92
CA ARG A 162 -7.56 -3.19 -5.16
C ARG A 162 -8.35 -3.16 -3.85
N ASP A 163 -9.08 -4.23 -3.52
CA ASP A 163 -9.88 -4.35 -2.30
C ASP A 163 -9.09 -5.01 -1.16
N GLY A 164 -7.89 -5.50 -1.44
CA GLY A 164 -6.98 -6.07 -0.47
C GLY A 164 -5.96 -7.03 -1.08
N ILE A 165 -5.02 -7.45 -0.25
CA ILE A 165 -4.04 -8.48 -0.57
C ILE A 165 -4.60 -9.82 -0.09
N LYS A 166 -4.48 -10.85 -0.91
CA LYS A 166 -4.87 -12.21 -0.55
C LYS A 166 -3.84 -12.79 0.41
N ARG A 167 -4.31 -13.36 1.53
CA ARG A 167 -3.46 -13.97 2.56
C ARG A 167 -2.65 -15.13 1.99
N GLU A 168 -1.47 -15.35 2.55
CA GLU A 168 -0.51 -16.40 2.16
C GLU A 168 -0.03 -16.31 0.72
N THR A 169 -0.04 -15.09 0.17
CA THR A 169 0.49 -14.85 -1.18
C THR A 169 1.56 -13.77 -1.22
N PHE A 170 1.83 -13.16 -0.09
CA PHE A 170 2.83 -12.10 0.01
C PHE A 170 4.23 -12.68 0.17
N ALA A 171 5.15 -12.27 -0.67
CA ALA A 171 6.58 -12.58 -0.54
C ALA A 171 7.40 -11.37 -0.94
N MET A 172 8.38 -11.04 -0.11
CA MET A 172 9.30 -9.93 -0.36
C MET A 172 10.73 -10.36 -0.04
N ARG A 173 11.64 -10.07 -0.95
CA ARG A 173 13.08 -10.31 -0.76
C ARG A 173 13.77 -9.04 -0.30
N MET A 174 14.57 -9.15 0.75
CA MET A 174 15.42 -8.08 1.25
C MET A 174 16.82 -8.58 1.58
N TYR A 175 17.79 -7.68 1.59
CA TYR A 175 19.16 -7.94 1.99
C TYR A 175 19.42 -7.40 3.40
N ARG A 176 19.92 -8.25 4.30
CA ARG A 176 20.17 -7.88 5.70
C ARG A 176 21.36 -6.94 5.92
N SER A 177 22.35 -7.00 5.02
CA SER A 177 23.53 -6.14 5.07
C SER A 177 23.77 -5.42 3.76
N ALA A 178 24.40 -4.25 3.85
CA ALA A 178 24.97 -3.55 2.73
C ALA A 178 26.47 -3.47 2.94
N SER A 179 27.26 -3.84 1.93
CA SER A 179 28.69 -3.60 1.90
C SER A 179 29.02 -2.53 0.86
N ALA A 180 29.93 -1.63 1.22
CA ALA A 180 30.56 -0.80 0.22
C ALA A 180 31.55 -1.69 -0.52
N ALA A 181 31.44 -1.78 -1.84
CA ALA A 181 32.48 -2.45 -2.62
C ALA A 181 33.80 -1.71 -2.43
N GLU A 182 34.87 -2.44 -2.17
CA GLU A 182 36.23 -1.89 -2.04
C GLU A 182 36.75 -1.32 -3.37
N LYS A 183 35.91 -1.05 -4.33
CA LYS A 183 36.35 -0.56 -5.63
C LYS A 183 36.41 0.95 -5.65
N ALA A 184 37.62 1.42 -5.51
CA ALA A 184 38.06 2.77 -5.83
C ALA A 184 37.82 3.21 -7.30
N GLU A 185 37.18 2.40 -8.13
CA GLU A 185 36.98 2.67 -9.55
C GLU A 185 35.69 3.44 -9.86
N ASP A 186 34.71 3.45 -8.95
CA ASP A 186 33.53 4.32 -9.08
C ASP A 186 33.67 5.57 -8.21
N SER A 187 34.74 6.32 -8.45
CA SER A 187 34.93 7.66 -7.88
C SER A 187 34.02 8.72 -8.50
N ALA A 188 33.10 8.37 -9.34
CA ALA A 188 31.97 9.21 -9.68
C ALA A 188 30.97 9.17 -8.50
N LEU A 189 31.27 9.92 -7.46
CA LEU A 189 30.28 10.52 -6.59
C LEU A 189 29.28 11.21 -7.53
N THR A 190 28.20 10.52 -7.83
CA THR A 190 27.14 11.16 -8.57
C THR A 190 26.65 12.33 -7.73
N THR A 191 26.53 13.47 -8.34
CA THR A 191 26.09 14.73 -7.73
C THR A 191 24.73 14.67 -7.06
N ASP A 192 24.07 13.55 -7.07
CA ASP A 192 22.73 13.26 -6.55
C ASP A 192 22.73 12.63 -5.14
N GLY A 193 23.87 12.53 -4.48
CA GLY A 193 23.95 12.00 -3.11
C GLY A 193 23.67 10.51 -2.99
N GLN A 194 23.71 9.77 -4.10
CA GLN A 194 23.60 8.32 -4.05
C GLN A 194 24.88 7.71 -3.51
N THR A 195 24.72 7.05 -2.39
CA THR A 195 25.80 6.28 -1.79
C THR A 195 26.13 5.07 -2.67
N ASN A 196 27.38 4.92 -3.10
CA ASN A 196 27.88 3.72 -3.79
C ASN A 196 27.99 2.53 -2.82
N ILE A 197 26.90 2.21 -2.13
CA ILE A 197 26.83 1.04 -1.25
C ILE A 197 26.32 -0.12 -2.09
N PHE A 198 27.18 -1.10 -2.29
CA PHE A 198 26.83 -2.31 -3.03
C PHE A 198 26.36 -3.40 -2.07
N ARG A 199 25.40 -4.20 -2.54
CA ARG A 199 25.01 -5.43 -1.85
C ARG A 199 26.05 -6.52 -2.02
N GLU A 200 26.18 -7.32 -1.00
CA GLU A 200 26.72 -8.66 -1.19
C GLU A 200 25.67 -9.52 -1.90
N THR A 201 26.03 -10.02 -3.08
CA THR A 201 25.10 -10.62 -4.03
C THR A 201 24.60 -12.01 -3.65
N THR A 202 25.05 -12.63 -2.58
CA THR A 202 24.81 -14.06 -2.40
C THR A 202 24.49 -14.58 -1.00
N SER A 203 24.85 -13.93 0.09
CA SER A 203 24.73 -14.56 1.43
C SER A 203 23.85 -13.85 2.45
N GLY A 204 23.26 -12.72 2.09
CA GLY A 204 22.54 -11.88 3.05
C GLY A 204 21.08 -11.62 2.75
N SER A 205 20.49 -12.21 1.71
CA SER A 205 19.08 -12.00 1.41
C SER A 205 18.18 -12.87 2.27
N ILE A 206 17.07 -12.29 2.71
CA ILE A 206 15.96 -12.98 3.37
C ILE A 206 14.72 -12.86 2.50
N ILE A 207 13.88 -13.87 2.56
CA ILE A 207 12.54 -13.83 1.97
C ILE A 207 11.55 -13.71 3.11
N ILE A 208 10.82 -12.61 3.11
CA ILE A 208 9.80 -12.26 4.10
C ILE A 208 8.46 -12.70 3.51
N THR A 209 7.71 -13.52 4.25
CA THR A 209 6.43 -14.08 3.81
C THR A 209 5.38 -13.97 4.90
N ASP A 210 4.12 -14.08 4.52
CA ASP A 210 2.97 -14.15 5.41
C ASP A 210 2.46 -15.57 5.64
N VAL A 211 3.36 -16.56 5.61
CA VAL A 211 3.03 -17.99 5.81
C VAL A 211 2.37 -18.18 7.18
N GLY A 212 1.24 -18.92 7.21
CA GLY A 212 0.46 -19.17 8.41
C GLY A 212 -0.63 -18.15 8.70
N ALA A 213 -0.72 -17.07 7.93
CA ALA A 213 -1.73 -16.02 8.13
C ALA A 213 -3.18 -16.46 7.86
N ALA A 214 -3.40 -17.60 7.17
CA ALA A 214 -4.74 -18.14 6.96
C ALA A 214 -5.25 -18.92 8.17
N SER A 215 -4.36 -19.46 9.01
CA SER A 215 -4.71 -20.26 10.19
C SER A 215 -5.07 -19.40 11.40
N SER A 216 -4.55 -18.17 11.48
CA SER A 216 -4.83 -17.22 12.57
C SER A 216 -5.35 -15.89 12.00
N ILE A 217 -6.62 -15.58 12.30
CA ILE A 217 -7.22 -14.31 11.87
C ILE A 217 -7.02 -13.30 12.98
N GLU A 218 -6.05 -12.39 12.77
CA GLU A 218 -5.84 -11.25 13.62
C GLU A 218 -6.45 -10.01 12.97
N ARG A 219 -7.00 -9.10 13.77
CA ARG A 219 -7.68 -7.90 13.30
C ARG A 219 -7.34 -6.69 14.14
N SER A 220 -7.01 -5.62 13.45
CA SER A 220 -7.05 -4.27 14.01
C SER A 220 -8.42 -3.63 13.73
N ASN A 221 -8.95 -2.87 14.67
CA ASN A 221 -10.21 -2.16 14.51
C ASN A 221 -10.21 -1.17 13.33
N PHE A 222 -9.05 -0.58 13.02
CA PHE A 222 -8.88 0.44 11.98
C PHE A 222 -8.12 -0.06 10.76
N GLY A 223 -7.12 -0.91 10.96
CA GLY A 223 -6.28 -1.47 9.90
C GLY A 223 -6.92 -2.63 9.15
N GLY A 224 -7.95 -3.25 9.72
CA GLY A 224 -8.58 -4.44 9.17
C GLY A 224 -7.80 -5.71 9.48
N ASP A 225 -7.81 -6.68 8.55
CA ASP A 225 -7.12 -7.95 8.72
C ASP A 225 -5.59 -7.76 8.71
N VAL A 226 -4.92 -8.35 9.70
CA VAL A 226 -3.47 -8.25 9.92
C VAL A 226 -2.84 -9.62 9.78
N GLY A 227 -1.68 -9.69 9.13
CA GLY A 227 -0.83 -10.88 9.06
C GLY A 227 0.54 -10.61 9.64
N ASN A 228 1.13 -11.63 10.25
CA ASN A 228 2.51 -11.59 10.69
C ASN A 228 3.45 -11.90 9.53
N LEU A 229 4.47 -11.10 9.37
CA LEU A 229 5.50 -11.33 8.37
C LEU A 229 6.68 -12.05 9.03
N VAL A 230 7.04 -13.18 8.45
CA VAL A 230 8.06 -14.09 8.98
C VAL A 230 9.16 -14.34 7.95
N ASN A 231 10.32 -14.76 8.44
CA ASN A 231 11.39 -15.24 7.57
C ASN A 231 11.02 -16.61 7.00
N SER A 232 11.02 -16.76 5.66
CA SER A 232 10.66 -18.03 5.00
C SER A 232 11.55 -19.20 5.40
N ALA A 233 12.82 -18.94 5.74
CA ALA A 233 13.78 -19.96 6.19
C ALA A 233 13.58 -20.33 7.67
N ASN A 234 12.96 -19.46 8.47
CA ASN A 234 12.69 -19.68 9.90
C ASN A 234 11.42 -18.95 10.29
N THR A 235 10.29 -19.63 10.21
CA THR A 235 8.95 -19.09 10.47
C THR A 235 8.72 -18.65 11.94
N SER A 236 9.64 -18.97 12.84
CA SER A 236 9.60 -18.45 14.22
C SER A 236 10.16 -17.03 14.32
N GLU A 237 10.85 -16.54 13.31
CA GLU A 237 11.41 -15.19 13.25
C GLU A 237 10.37 -14.23 12.67
N ASN A 238 9.70 -13.47 13.54
CA ASN A 238 8.75 -12.44 13.14
C ASN A 238 9.50 -11.16 12.79
N LEU A 239 9.29 -10.65 11.58
CA LEU A 239 10.02 -9.52 11.00
C LEU A 239 9.15 -8.27 10.82
N GLY A 240 7.83 -8.42 10.89
CA GLY A 240 6.92 -7.32 10.68
C GLY A 240 5.46 -7.73 10.58
N LEU A 241 4.65 -6.83 10.06
CA LEU A 241 3.19 -6.96 9.90
C LEU A 241 2.77 -6.57 8.48
N ILE A 242 1.66 -7.16 8.03
CA ILE A 242 0.97 -6.75 6.81
C ILE A 242 -0.51 -6.48 7.12
N PHE A 243 -1.01 -5.33 6.69
CA PHE A 243 -2.42 -4.94 6.77
C PHE A 243 -3.06 -5.15 5.41
N TYR A 244 -3.73 -6.27 5.21
CA TYR A 244 -4.19 -6.77 3.91
C TYR A 244 -5.14 -5.82 3.19
N GLN A 245 -6.10 -5.23 3.90
CA GLN A 245 -7.11 -4.35 3.30
C GLN A 245 -6.57 -2.96 2.99
N LYS A 246 -5.56 -2.52 3.72
CA LYS A 246 -4.90 -1.23 3.49
C LYS A 246 -3.73 -1.32 2.51
N GLY A 247 -3.16 -2.53 2.31
CA GLY A 247 -1.96 -2.71 1.51
C GLY A 247 -0.71 -2.10 2.15
N ILE A 248 -0.65 -2.07 3.49
CA ILE A 248 0.47 -1.48 4.21
C ILE A 248 1.29 -2.58 4.87
N VAL A 249 2.59 -2.54 4.61
CA VAL A 249 3.60 -3.40 5.22
C VAL A 249 4.39 -2.60 6.24
N VAL A 250 4.56 -3.16 7.43
CA VAL A 250 5.33 -2.58 8.54
C VAL A 250 6.46 -3.54 8.89
N LEU A 251 7.70 -3.14 8.69
CA LEU A 251 8.87 -3.97 8.93
C LEU A 251 9.68 -3.45 10.10
N ASP A 252 10.13 -4.37 10.94
CA ASP A 252 11.02 -4.08 12.05
C ASP A 252 12.47 -3.97 11.55
N ILE A 253 13.01 -2.74 11.51
CA ILE A 253 14.36 -2.47 11.01
C ILE A 253 15.41 -3.21 11.85
N GLU A 254 15.22 -3.36 13.13
CA GLU A 254 16.17 -4.02 14.01
C GLU A 254 16.32 -5.50 13.68
N LYS A 255 15.23 -6.14 13.26
CA LYS A 255 15.21 -7.56 12.89
C LYS A 255 15.59 -7.82 11.44
N ILE A 256 15.23 -6.92 10.51
CA ILE A 256 15.53 -7.11 9.09
C ILE A 256 16.94 -6.72 8.70
N CYS A 257 17.63 -5.91 9.52
CA CYS A 257 19.00 -5.47 9.28
C CYS A 257 19.97 -6.09 10.27
N SER A 258 21.15 -6.42 9.80
CA SER A 258 22.23 -6.86 10.68
C SER A 258 23.06 -5.66 11.15
N GLY A 259 23.40 -5.66 12.41
CA GLY A 259 24.28 -4.80 13.19
C GLY A 259 24.94 -3.60 12.52
N THR A 260 26.19 -3.74 12.11
CA THR A 260 26.99 -2.66 11.55
C THR A 260 26.78 -2.55 10.05
N GLN A 261 26.54 -1.34 9.57
CA GLN A 261 26.38 -1.03 8.14
C GLN A 261 27.62 -0.27 7.64
N LEU A 262 27.99 -0.50 6.38
CA LEU A 262 28.98 0.32 5.71
C LEU A 262 28.28 1.49 5.03
N MET A 263 28.66 2.71 5.39
CA MET A 263 28.15 3.95 4.83
C MET A 263 29.25 4.62 4.01
N SER A 264 28.89 5.18 2.87
CA SER A 264 29.82 6.06 2.16
C SER A 264 29.85 7.43 2.85
N GLY A 265 30.97 8.16 2.73
CA GLY A 265 31.15 9.48 3.34
C GLY A 265 30.22 10.59 2.84
N THR A 266 29.26 10.27 1.97
CA THR A 266 28.25 11.20 1.46
C THR A 266 27.12 11.51 2.45
N ILE A 267 26.92 10.66 3.46
CA ILE A 267 26.00 10.96 4.54
C ILE A 267 26.78 11.72 5.62
N GLY A 268 26.76 13.04 5.53
CA GLY A 268 27.58 13.93 6.35
C GLY A 268 27.38 13.79 7.87
N ALA A 269 26.24 13.28 8.31
CA ALA A 269 25.92 13.04 9.72
C ALA A 269 26.55 11.75 10.28
N VAL A 270 26.91 10.80 9.43
CA VAL A 270 27.39 9.46 9.83
C VAL A 270 28.82 9.22 9.35
N GLY A 271 29.25 9.90 8.32
CA GLY A 271 30.56 9.72 7.70
C GLY A 271 31.46 10.93 7.84
N ASN A 272 32.76 10.69 7.77
CA ASN A 272 33.70 11.78 7.61
C ASN A 272 33.63 12.29 6.16
N THR A 273 33.08 13.47 5.95
CA THR A 273 32.83 14.08 4.65
C THR A 273 34.10 14.29 3.81
N THR A 274 35.27 14.15 4.40
CA THR A 274 36.57 14.28 3.73
C THR A 274 37.19 12.92 3.34
N SER A 275 36.60 11.82 3.76
CA SER A 275 37.13 10.48 3.49
C SER A 275 36.39 9.83 2.30
N THR A 276 37.12 9.37 1.32
CA THR A 276 36.63 8.53 0.24
C THR A 276 36.44 7.06 0.67
N THR A 277 36.82 6.74 1.89
CA THR A 277 36.72 5.39 2.45
C THR A 277 35.36 5.22 3.10
N PRO A 278 34.62 4.12 2.82
CA PRO A 278 33.36 3.82 3.48
C PRO A 278 33.54 3.74 5.00
N THR A 279 32.66 4.41 5.73
CA THR A 279 32.68 4.41 7.19
C THR A 279 31.68 3.39 7.74
N ARG A 280 32.09 2.61 8.71
CA ARG A 280 31.18 1.73 9.45
C ARG A 280 30.40 2.55 10.47
N ALA A 281 29.09 2.38 10.46
CA ALA A 281 28.19 2.96 11.44
C ALA A 281 27.20 1.89 11.91
N ASN A 282 26.81 1.94 13.18
CA ASN A 282 25.67 1.14 13.61
C ASN A 282 24.41 1.70 12.95
N LEU A 283 23.57 0.80 12.44
CA LEU A 283 22.31 1.23 11.86
C LEU A 283 21.49 2.00 12.90
N ILE A 284 21.45 1.49 14.11
CA ILE A 284 20.82 2.08 15.29
C ILE A 284 21.88 2.11 16.41
N PRO A 285 22.12 3.27 17.05
CA PRO A 285 21.45 4.57 16.85
C PRO A 285 22.07 5.44 15.75
N ASP A 286 23.29 5.18 15.31
CA ASP A 286 24.11 6.15 14.57
C ASP A 286 23.42 6.66 13.28
N PHE A 287 23.05 5.74 12.40
CA PHE A 287 22.48 6.11 11.11
C PHE A 287 21.04 6.60 11.24
N VAL A 288 20.20 5.82 11.92
CA VAL A 288 18.77 6.10 12.09
C VAL A 288 18.50 7.42 12.81
N VAL A 289 19.36 7.78 13.77
CA VAL A 289 19.25 9.03 14.53
C VAL A 289 19.79 10.19 13.72
N SER A 290 21.02 10.07 13.22
CA SER A 290 21.79 11.17 12.67
C SER A 290 21.45 11.50 11.22
N ALA A 291 20.93 10.54 10.45
CA ALA A 291 20.54 10.76 9.06
C ALA A 291 19.16 11.39 8.92
N SER A 292 18.91 12.10 7.80
CA SER A 292 17.57 12.58 7.44
C SER A 292 16.65 11.41 7.09
N MET A 293 15.35 11.65 6.99
CA MET A 293 14.41 10.62 6.52
C MET A 293 14.72 10.20 5.08
N ASP A 294 15.11 11.14 4.24
CA ASP A 294 15.51 10.85 2.85
C ASP A 294 16.71 9.92 2.80
N ASP A 295 17.74 10.18 3.62
CA ASP A 295 18.95 9.34 3.63
C ASP A 295 18.64 7.93 4.11
N VAL A 296 17.79 7.78 5.13
CA VAL A 296 17.35 6.45 5.58
C VAL A 296 16.58 5.72 4.49
N VAL A 297 15.61 6.37 3.86
CA VAL A 297 14.80 5.78 2.78
C VAL A 297 15.68 5.48 1.56
N ASP A 298 16.57 6.38 1.17
CA ASP A 298 17.49 6.17 0.05
C ASP A 298 18.42 4.98 0.31
N HIS A 299 18.93 4.85 1.54
CA HIS A 299 19.75 3.71 1.92
C HIS A 299 18.98 2.38 1.75
N PHE A 300 17.76 2.30 2.29
CA PHE A 300 16.95 1.10 2.14
C PHE A 300 16.62 0.82 0.69
N ALA A 301 16.15 1.80 -0.06
CA ALA A 301 15.74 1.65 -1.44
C ALA A 301 16.89 1.24 -2.36
N SER A 302 18.07 1.83 -2.20
CA SER A 302 19.23 1.56 -3.07
C SER A 302 19.96 0.28 -2.72
N THR A 303 19.91 -0.19 -1.46
CA THR A 303 20.78 -1.29 -0.99
C THR A 303 20.04 -2.54 -0.55
N ARG A 304 18.81 -2.41 -0.02
CA ARG A 304 18.11 -3.51 0.66
C ARG A 304 17.15 -4.29 -0.20
N PHE A 305 16.54 -3.66 -1.20
CA PHE A 305 15.57 -4.33 -2.09
C PHE A 305 16.22 -4.99 -3.31
N GLY A 306 17.43 -4.69 -3.58
CA GLY A 306 18.11 -5.19 -4.75
C GLY A 306 18.35 -4.12 -5.82
N LYS A 307 19.15 -4.46 -6.85
CA LYS A 307 19.55 -3.55 -7.95
C LYS A 307 19.50 -4.23 -9.31
N GLY A 308 18.73 -5.29 -9.47
CA GLY A 308 18.64 -6.05 -10.71
C GLY A 308 17.25 -5.96 -11.32
N THR A 309 17.01 -6.83 -12.28
CA THR A 309 15.72 -7.01 -12.95
C THR A 309 14.87 -8.11 -12.31
N GLN A 310 15.26 -8.60 -11.13
CA GLN A 310 14.53 -9.67 -10.46
C GLN A 310 13.35 -9.10 -9.66
N THR A 311 12.32 -9.91 -9.51
CA THR A 311 11.19 -9.58 -8.64
C THR A 311 11.65 -9.56 -7.20
N PHE A 312 11.41 -8.45 -6.51
CA PHE A 312 11.68 -8.33 -5.07
C PHE A 312 10.42 -8.45 -4.21
N LEU A 313 9.24 -8.13 -4.76
CA LEU A 313 7.97 -8.20 -4.06
C LEU A 313 6.91 -8.79 -4.98
N THR A 314 6.17 -9.78 -4.47
CA THR A 314 5.05 -10.41 -5.18
C THR A 314 3.89 -10.66 -4.23
N PHE A 315 2.67 -10.53 -4.74
CA PHE A 315 1.43 -10.88 -4.01
C PHE A 315 0.27 -11.04 -4.98
N GLN A 316 -0.81 -11.66 -4.51
CA GLN A 316 -2.09 -11.64 -5.23
C GLN A 316 -3.01 -10.59 -4.62
N ASN A 317 -3.55 -9.72 -5.47
CA ASN A 317 -4.61 -8.83 -5.04
C ASN A 317 -5.96 -9.54 -5.02
N ASN A 318 -6.93 -8.93 -4.38
CA ASN A 318 -8.30 -9.41 -4.32
C ASN A 318 -9.24 -8.29 -4.79
N THR A 319 -10.03 -8.58 -5.82
CA THR A 319 -11.11 -7.70 -6.28
C THR A 319 -12.43 -8.38 -6.01
N MET A 320 -13.26 -7.78 -5.18
CA MET A 320 -14.58 -8.29 -4.82
C MET A 320 -15.64 -7.74 -5.77
N ILE A 321 -16.25 -8.63 -6.54
CA ILE A 321 -17.33 -8.29 -7.47
C ILE A 321 -18.64 -8.72 -6.83
N ASN A 322 -19.47 -7.76 -6.45
CA ASN A 322 -20.83 -8.00 -6.02
C ASN A 322 -21.75 -7.86 -7.25
N SER A 323 -22.49 -8.90 -7.56
CA SER A 323 -23.46 -8.90 -8.63
C SER A 323 -24.84 -9.29 -8.11
N THR A 324 -25.87 -8.62 -8.63
CA THR A 324 -27.25 -8.95 -8.32
C THR A 324 -27.94 -9.31 -9.63
N LEU A 325 -28.42 -10.55 -9.71
CA LEU A 325 -29.21 -11.02 -10.83
C LEU A 325 -30.68 -10.89 -10.45
N VAL A 326 -31.43 -10.19 -11.26
CA VAL A 326 -32.86 -10.01 -11.12
C VAL A 326 -33.58 -10.77 -12.21
N PHE A 327 -34.39 -11.74 -11.82
CA PHE A 327 -35.20 -12.50 -12.75
C PHE A 327 -36.57 -11.82 -12.94
N CYS A 328 -36.76 -11.23 -14.10
CA CYS A 328 -38.04 -10.63 -14.47
C CYS A 328 -38.89 -11.69 -15.17
N ARG A 329 -39.98 -12.14 -14.54
CA ARG A 329 -40.89 -13.13 -15.09
C ARG A 329 -42.26 -12.47 -15.36
N ALA A 330 -42.69 -12.52 -16.60
CA ALA A 330 -44.06 -12.18 -16.99
C ALA A 330 -44.81 -13.51 -17.32
N THR A 331 -45.98 -13.70 -16.73
CA THR A 331 -46.87 -14.82 -17.06
C THR A 331 -47.66 -14.52 -18.31
N ALA A 332 -48.26 -15.55 -18.94
CA ALA A 332 -48.96 -15.40 -20.22
C ALA A 332 -50.17 -14.44 -20.19
N ASP A 333 -50.65 -14.10 -19.00
CA ASP A 333 -51.74 -13.17 -18.73
C ASP A 333 -51.29 -11.77 -18.33
N GLU A 334 -49.96 -11.55 -18.26
CA GLU A 334 -49.39 -10.26 -17.84
C GLU A 334 -48.72 -9.53 -19.04
N PHE A 335 -48.82 -8.22 -19.06
CA PHE A 335 -48.13 -7.34 -20.00
C PHE A 335 -48.45 -7.61 -21.50
N ASN A 336 -49.57 -8.27 -21.81
CA ASN A 336 -50.01 -8.60 -23.18
C ASN A 336 -50.79 -7.48 -23.85
N PHE A 337 -50.68 -6.26 -23.33
CA PHE A 337 -51.36 -5.11 -23.95
C PHE A 337 -50.32 -4.15 -24.55
N SER A 338 -50.68 -3.60 -25.73
CA SER A 338 -49.93 -2.52 -26.32
C SER A 338 -50.88 -1.39 -26.71
N SER A 339 -50.49 -0.16 -26.49
CA SER A 339 -51.21 1.03 -26.99
C SER A 339 -50.97 1.33 -28.48
N ASN A 340 -50.18 0.53 -29.14
CA ASN A 340 -49.92 0.67 -30.56
C ASN A 340 -51.21 0.38 -31.35
N PRO A 341 -51.69 1.30 -32.21
CA PRO A 341 -52.92 1.10 -33.02
C PRO A 341 -52.91 -0.14 -33.90
N THR A 342 -51.73 -0.67 -34.20
CA THR A 342 -51.61 -1.92 -35.00
C THR A 342 -51.78 -3.19 -34.17
N TYR A 343 -51.88 -3.08 -32.85
CA TYR A 343 -52.02 -4.21 -31.92
C TYR A 343 -53.48 -4.59 -31.68
N THR A 344 -54.38 -3.63 -31.81
CA THR A 344 -55.83 -3.81 -31.64
C THR A 344 -56.57 -3.34 -32.87
N ASP A 345 -57.72 -4.00 -33.16
CA ASP A 345 -58.65 -3.55 -34.19
C ASP A 345 -59.51 -2.37 -33.70
N ALA A 346 -60.42 -1.87 -34.55
CA ALA A 346 -61.30 -0.76 -34.24
C ALA A 346 -62.28 -1.07 -33.09
N ASP A 347 -62.57 -2.34 -32.83
CA ASP A 347 -63.43 -2.83 -31.72
C ASP A 347 -62.62 -3.08 -30.44
N GLY A 348 -61.33 -2.78 -30.41
CA GLY A 348 -60.45 -2.98 -29.23
C GLY A 348 -59.99 -4.43 -29.02
N ARG A 349 -60.17 -5.30 -30.00
CA ARG A 349 -59.71 -6.70 -29.93
C ARG A 349 -58.26 -6.79 -30.37
N ILE A 350 -57.51 -7.70 -29.76
CA ILE A 350 -56.11 -7.95 -30.14
C ILE A 350 -56.07 -8.60 -31.52
N VAL A 351 -55.34 -7.96 -32.43
CA VAL A 351 -55.17 -8.48 -33.79
C VAL A 351 -54.23 -9.67 -33.78
N CYS A 352 -54.67 -10.79 -34.36
CA CYS A 352 -53.83 -11.96 -34.58
C CYS A 352 -53.02 -11.78 -35.87
N ILE A 353 -51.81 -12.31 -35.90
CA ILE A 353 -50.88 -12.20 -37.05
C ILE A 353 -51.41 -12.96 -38.27
N ASP A 354 -52.20 -13.99 -38.07
CA ASP A 354 -52.79 -14.80 -39.15
C ASP A 354 -54.33 -14.77 -39.05
N GLU A 355 -54.97 -14.09 -39.96
CA GLU A 355 -56.44 -13.94 -40.03
C GLU A 355 -57.17 -15.27 -40.16
N ASN A 356 -56.54 -16.30 -40.74
CA ASN A 356 -57.13 -17.61 -40.93
C ASN A 356 -57.08 -18.50 -39.69
N SER A 357 -56.38 -18.07 -38.68
CA SER A 357 -56.11 -18.85 -37.43
C SER A 357 -56.64 -18.17 -36.18
N GLN A 358 -57.61 -17.29 -36.27
CA GLN A 358 -58.14 -16.48 -35.15
C GLN A 358 -58.63 -17.26 -33.92
N GLY A 359 -59.04 -18.49 -34.06
CA GLY A 359 -59.43 -19.32 -32.92
C GLY A 359 -58.31 -20.20 -32.30
N ILE A 360 -57.18 -20.28 -32.97
CA ILE A 360 -56.10 -21.21 -32.65
C ILE A 360 -54.87 -20.43 -32.19
N GLN A 361 -54.60 -19.29 -32.80
CA GLN A 361 -53.42 -18.49 -32.46
C GLN A 361 -53.64 -17.62 -31.26
N LYS A 362 -52.77 -17.71 -30.24
CA LYS A 362 -52.80 -16.85 -29.07
C LYS A 362 -52.09 -15.56 -29.37
N SER A 363 -52.65 -14.44 -28.85
CA SER A 363 -51.98 -13.15 -28.91
C SER A 363 -50.66 -13.19 -28.14
N PHE A 364 -49.66 -12.51 -28.66
CA PHE A 364 -48.36 -12.34 -27.99
C PHE A 364 -47.83 -10.93 -28.21
N SER A 365 -47.02 -10.48 -27.30
CA SER A 365 -46.27 -9.22 -27.44
C SER A 365 -44.79 -9.49 -27.21
N PHE A 366 -43.95 -8.70 -27.89
CA PHE A 366 -42.53 -8.78 -27.67
C PHE A 366 -42.14 -7.78 -26.57
N VAL A 367 -41.38 -8.26 -25.57
CA VAL A 367 -40.76 -7.39 -24.57
C VAL A 367 -39.53 -6.77 -25.19
N THR A 368 -39.52 -5.45 -25.32
CA THR A 368 -38.39 -4.68 -25.90
C THR A 368 -37.52 -4.06 -24.85
N THR A 369 -38.07 -3.79 -23.70
CA THR A 369 -37.38 -3.09 -22.61
C THR A 369 -37.94 -3.51 -21.28
N VAL A 370 -37.06 -3.67 -20.27
CA VAL A 370 -37.44 -3.94 -18.90
C VAL A 370 -36.87 -2.83 -18.00
N GLY A 371 -37.72 -2.13 -17.29
CA GLY A 371 -37.33 -1.12 -16.30
C GLY A 371 -37.45 -1.66 -14.90
N LEU A 372 -36.43 -1.44 -14.08
CA LEU A 372 -36.43 -1.69 -12.65
C LEU A 372 -36.74 -0.37 -11.93
N TYR A 373 -37.71 -0.39 -11.04
CA TYR A 373 -38.16 0.76 -10.28
C TYR A 373 -38.06 0.50 -8.77
N ASP A 374 -37.81 1.56 -8.01
CA ASP A 374 -37.88 1.50 -6.54
C ASP A 374 -39.34 1.58 -6.02
N ALA A 375 -39.50 1.57 -4.70
CA ALA A 375 -40.80 1.69 -4.05
C ALA A 375 -41.49 3.06 -4.28
N ASN A 376 -40.75 4.08 -4.74
CA ASN A 376 -41.24 5.43 -5.04
C ASN A 376 -41.47 5.60 -6.55
N GLU A 377 -41.47 4.52 -7.32
CA GLU A 377 -41.63 4.50 -8.79
C GLU A 377 -40.51 5.26 -9.53
N GLN A 378 -39.32 5.39 -8.92
CA GLN A 378 -38.13 5.95 -9.59
C GLN A 378 -37.39 4.87 -10.37
N LEU A 379 -37.06 5.17 -11.62
CA LEU A 379 -36.34 4.25 -12.49
C LEU A 379 -34.90 4.08 -12.00
N LEU A 380 -34.52 2.84 -11.65
CA LEU A 380 -33.18 2.48 -11.19
C LEU A 380 -32.30 1.94 -12.31
N ALA A 381 -32.85 1.13 -13.20
CA ALA A 381 -32.12 0.54 -14.30
C ALA A 381 -33.07 0.20 -15.46
N VAL A 382 -32.54 0.13 -16.68
CA VAL A 382 -33.22 -0.28 -17.90
C VAL A 382 -32.35 -1.30 -18.62
N SER A 383 -32.98 -2.37 -19.11
CA SER A 383 -32.31 -3.40 -19.91
C SER A 383 -33.02 -3.56 -21.26
#